data_47d38d822b14369eb666da1ccf2f94f3
#
_entry.id   47d38d822b14369eb666da1ccf2f94f3
#
_cell.length_a   1.000
_cell.length_b   1.000
_cell.length_c   1.000
_cell.angle_alpha   90.00
_cell.angle_beta   90.00
_cell.angle_gamma   90.00
#
_symmetry.space_group_name_H-M   'P 1'
#
loop_
_entity.id
_entity.type
_entity.pdbx_description
1 polymer ?
#
loop_
_entity_poly.entity_id
_entity_poly.type
_entity_poly.pdbx_seq_one_letter_code
_entity_poly.pdbx_strand_id
1 'polypeptide(L)'
;MLDWERVSEISLKVAKELARSWPVVEADDVHQEIMLHLVEQSGHLAQKADDENFIRRVARRVGNQAASREQNRRDLEDDQYYYTPSEARTALRSMIYTEEEISSLIGKKDDLSRCTIADNIVSARLDAEAGLKRLTERYRDVLTRLYILGLPAADDAELRTGYRAIDALAVAMNSHVRAGR
;
A
#
# COMPACT_ATOMS: atom_id res chain seq x y z
N MET A 1 -0.17 -34.95 4.11
CA MET A 1 -0.53 -34.37 2.77
C MET A 1 -1.63 -33.36 3.03
N LEU A 2 -1.57 -32.17 2.43
CA LEU A 2 -2.65 -31.16 2.56
C LEU A 2 -3.94 -31.71 1.95
N ASP A 3 -5.02 -31.64 2.72
CA ASP A 3 -6.37 -31.89 2.23
C ASP A 3 -6.87 -30.61 1.52
N TRP A 4 -6.71 -30.60 0.21
CA TRP A 4 -7.04 -29.44 -0.62
C TRP A 4 -8.55 -29.14 -0.68
N GLU A 5 -9.40 -30.14 -0.53
CA GLU A 5 -10.85 -29.96 -0.49
C GLU A 5 -11.24 -29.15 0.75
N ARG A 6 -10.73 -29.56 1.92
CA ARG A 6 -10.93 -28.86 3.19
C ARG A 6 -10.33 -27.45 3.17
N VAL A 7 -9.11 -27.30 2.60
CA VAL A 7 -8.45 -25.98 2.46
C VAL A 7 -9.28 -25.05 1.59
N SER A 8 -9.82 -25.56 0.47
CA SER A 8 -10.69 -24.78 -0.43
C SER A 8 -11.97 -24.35 0.26
N GLU A 9 -12.63 -25.23 1.03
CA GLU A 9 -13.84 -24.87 1.78
C GLU A 9 -13.58 -23.75 2.80
N ILE A 10 -12.46 -23.82 3.56
CA ILE A 10 -12.08 -22.80 4.53
C ILE A 10 -11.84 -21.48 3.80
N SER A 11 -11.09 -21.52 2.70
CA SER A 11 -10.74 -20.36 1.89
C SER A 11 -11.98 -19.68 1.29
N LEU A 12 -12.94 -20.48 0.80
CA LEU A 12 -14.19 -19.97 0.25
C LEU A 12 -15.07 -19.29 1.33
N LYS A 13 -15.12 -19.86 2.55
CA LYS A 13 -15.82 -19.21 3.67
C LYS A 13 -15.21 -17.85 4.00
N VAL A 14 -13.88 -17.78 4.05
CA VAL A 14 -13.16 -16.52 4.30
C VAL A 14 -13.40 -15.53 3.16
N ALA A 15 -13.34 -15.96 1.91
CA ALA A 15 -13.58 -15.10 0.75
C ALA A 15 -14.99 -14.49 0.76
N LYS A 16 -16.02 -15.29 1.10
CA LYS A 16 -17.41 -14.80 1.26
C LYS A 16 -17.55 -13.79 2.41
N GLU A 17 -16.84 -13.98 3.53
CA GLU A 17 -16.81 -13.01 4.63
C GLU A 17 -16.17 -11.70 4.17
N LEU A 18 -15.06 -11.77 3.44
CA LEU A 18 -14.34 -10.60 2.94
C LEU A 18 -15.12 -9.83 1.88
N ALA A 19 -15.76 -10.50 0.93
CA ALA A 19 -16.59 -9.85 -0.08
C ALA A 19 -17.78 -9.07 0.50
N ARG A 20 -18.27 -9.45 1.70
CA ARG A 20 -19.28 -8.65 2.41
C ARG A 20 -18.71 -7.37 3.02
N SER A 21 -17.43 -7.40 3.41
CA SER A 21 -16.73 -6.26 4.02
C SER A 21 -16.10 -5.33 2.98
N TRP A 22 -15.82 -5.86 1.79
CA TRP A 22 -15.18 -5.17 0.68
C TRP A 22 -16.08 -5.27 -0.57
N PRO A 23 -17.05 -4.35 -0.76
CA PRO A 23 -17.98 -4.41 -1.89
C PRO A 23 -17.32 -4.34 -3.27
N VAL A 24 -16.03 -4.00 -3.31
CA VAL A 24 -15.22 -3.83 -4.50
C VAL A 24 -14.74 -5.15 -5.10
N VAL A 25 -14.80 -6.26 -4.37
CA VAL A 25 -14.33 -7.58 -4.81
C VAL A 25 -15.44 -8.62 -4.81
N GLU A 26 -15.33 -9.58 -5.72
CA GLU A 26 -16.19 -10.76 -5.74
C GLU A 26 -15.58 -11.90 -4.90
N ALA A 27 -16.44 -12.72 -4.30
CA ALA A 27 -15.95 -13.80 -3.43
C ALA A 27 -15.12 -14.84 -4.19
N ASP A 28 -15.45 -15.08 -5.45
CA ASP A 28 -14.75 -16.07 -6.28
C ASP A 28 -13.34 -15.58 -6.64
N ASP A 29 -13.16 -14.29 -6.95
CA ASP A 29 -11.85 -13.70 -7.23
C ASP A 29 -10.94 -13.75 -5.99
N VAL A 30 -11.48 -13.36 -4.84
CA VAL A 30 -10.75 -13.45 -3.56
C VAL A 30 -10.39 -14.89 -3.23
N HIS A 31 -11.29 -15.84 -3.48
CA HIS A 31 -11.02 -17.26 -3.27
C HIS A 31 -9.89 -17.78 -4.18
N GLN A 32 -9.87 -17.40 -5.46
CA GLN A 32 -8.80 -17.78 -6.39
C GLN A 32 -7.45 -17.24 -5.94
N GLU A 33 -7.35 -15.97 -5.55
CA GLU A 33 -6.12 -15.36 -5.03
C GLU A 33 -5.61 -16.06 -3.75
N ILE A 34 -6.54 -16.40 -2.84
CA ILE A 34 -6.20 -17.17 -1.64
C ILE A 34 -5.66 -18.55 -2.01
N MET A 35 -6.34 -19.28 -2.88
CA MET A 35 -5.95 -20.63 -3.29
C MET A 35 -4.60 -20.63 -4.02
N LEU A 36 -4.37 -19.67 -4.93
CA LEU A 36 -3.09 -19.52 -5.61
C LEU A 36 -1.94 -19.38 -4.60
N HIS A 37 -2.08 -18.45 -3.65
CA HIS A 37 -1.08 -18.25 -2.61
C HIS A 37 -0.85 -19.50 -1.75
N LEU A 38 -1.91 -20.21 -1.37
CA LEU A 38 -1.80 -21.43 -0.55
C LEU A 38 -1.11 -22.56 -1.33
N VAL A 39 -1.34 -22.68 -2.64
CA VAL A 39 -0.65 -23.66 -3.51
C VAL A 39 0.83 -23.31 -3.62
N GLU A 40 1.18 -22.06 -3.87
CA GLU A 40 2.58 -21.59 -3.94
C GLU A 40 3.34 -21.84 -2.64
N GLN A 41 2.67 -21.72 -1.49
CA GLN A 41 3.24 -21.92 -0.17
C GLN A 41 3.01 -23.34 0.41
N SER A 42 2.58 -24.29 -0.41
CA SER A 42 2.15 -25.62 0.02
C SER A 42 3.21 -26.37 0.84
N GLY A 43 4.51 -26.22 0.52
CA GLY A 43 5.60 -26.82 1.26
C GLY A 43 5.70 -26.36 2.71
N HIS A 44 5.46 -25.06 2.97
CA HIS A 44 5.45 -24.50 4.33
C HIS A 44 4.15 -24.82 5.08
N LEU A 45 3.03 -24.87 4.36
CA LEU A 45 1.71 -25.17 4.92
C LEU A 45 1.59 -26.64 5.34
N ALA A 46 2.27 -27.54 4.65
CA ALA A 46 2.23 -28.98 4.97
C ALA A 46 2.62 -29.31 6.42
N GLN A 47 3.49 -28.50 7.03
CA GLN A 47 3.89 -28.65 8.43
C GLN A 47 2.80 -28.29 9.45
N LYS A 48 1.76 -27.53 9.02
CA LYS A 48 0.64 -27.06 9.83
C LYS A 48 -0.71 -27.35 9.17
N ALA A 49 -0.75 -28.41 8.36
CA ALA A 49 -1.91 -28.79 7.54
C ALA A 49 -3.18 -29.05 8.36
N ASP A 50 -3.03 -29.53 9.60
CA ASP A 50 -4.15 -29.87 10.49
C ASP A 50 -4.67 -28.68 11.31
N ASP A 51 -3.97 -27.53 11.30
CA ASP A 51 -4.40 -26.31 12.01
C ASP A 51 -5.29 -25.45 11.13
N GLU A 52 -6.61 -25.69 11.21
CA GLU A 52 -7.62 -24.91 10.51
C GLU A 52 -7.52 -23.41 10.82
N ASN A 53 -7.22 -23.05 12.07
CA ASN A 53 -7.10 -21.64 12.46
C ASN A 53 -5.88 -20.98 11.79
N PHE A 54 -4.82 -21.73 11.58
CA PHE A 54 -3.67 -21.23 10.83
C PHE A 54 -4.02 -20.98 9.37
N ILE A 55 -4.68 -21.94 8.69
CA ILE A 55 -5.12 -21.78 7.31
C ILE A 55 -6.06 -20.57 7.18
N ARG A 56 -7.05 -20.44 8.08
CA ARG A 56 -7.99 -19.32 8.10
C ARG A 56 -7.28 -17.98 8.29
N ARG A 57 -6.27 -17.88 9.15
CA ARG A 57 -5.49 -16.64 9.33
C ARG A 57 -4.70 -16.27 8.07
N VAL A 58 -4.07 -17.25 7.43
CA VAL A 58 -3.34 -17.03 6.17
C VAL A 58 -4.31 -16.58 5.08
N ALA A 59 -5.43 -17.29 4.89
CA ALA A 59 -6.46 -16.96 3.92
C ALA A 59 -7.01 -15.54 4.12
N ARG A 60 -7.32 -15.16 5.38
CA ARG A 60 -7.81 -13.82 5.70
C ARG A 60 -6.79 -12.73 5.42
N ARG A 61 -5.49 -12.97 5.72
CA ARG A 61 -4.41 -12.03 5.40
C ARG A 61 -4.29 -11.82 3.89
N VAL A 62 -4.23 -12.90 3.12
CA VAL A 62 -4.09 -12.86 1.66
C VAL A 62 -5.31 -12.21 1.01
N GLY A 63 -6.51 -12.61 1.41
CA GLY A 63 -7.75 -12.05 0.89
C GLY A 63 -7.91 -10.56 1.20
N ASN A 64 -7.54 -10.09 2.39
CA ASN A 64 -7.53 -8.65 2.70
C ASN A 64 -6.51 -7.89 1.83
N GLN A 65 -5.33 -8.46 1.58
CA GLN A 65 -4.35 -7.84 0.70
C GLN A 65 -4.84 -7.75 -0.74
N ALA A 66 -5.52 -8.78 -1.25
CA ALA A 66 -6.12 -8.77 -2.58
C ALA A 66 -7.24 -7.72 -2.68
N ALA A 67 -8.16 -7.69 -1.72
CA ALA A 67 -9.25 -6.73 -1.67
C ALA A 67 -8.75 -5.27 -1.55
N SER A 68 -7.73 -5.04 -0.73
CA SER A 68 -7.11 -3.71 -0.59
C SER A 68 -6.43 -3.26 -1.88
N ARG A 69 -5.75 -4.16 -2.61
CA ARG A 69 -5.16 -3.84 -3.93
C ARG A 69 -6.22 -3.45 -4.94
N GLU A 70 -7.32 -4.20 -4.99
CA GLU A 70 -8.42 -3.91 -5.92
C GLU A 70 -9.12 -2.59 -5.57
N GLN A 71 -9.35 -2.30 -4.28
CA GLN A 71 -9.89 -1.01 -3.85
C GLN A 71 -8.99 0.14 -4.30
N ASN A 72 -7.69 0.04 -4.02
CA ASN A 72 -6.74 1.07 -4.42
C ASN A 72 -6.67 1.26 -5.95
N ARG A 73 -6.78 0.16 -6.72
CA ARG A 73 -6.82 0.24 -8.19
C ARG A 73 -8.05 1.02 -8.67
N ARG A 74 -9.24 0.74 -8.10
CA ARG A 74 -10.46 1.48 -8.44
C ARG A 74 -10.42 2.92 -7.98
N ASP A 75 -9.91 3.17 -6.79
CA ASP A 75 -9.74 4.54 -6.26
C ASP A 75 -8.81 5.37 -7.17
N LEU A 76 -7.78 4.75 -7.76
CA LEU A 76 -6.92 5.39 -8.78
C LEU A 76 -7.65 5.65 -10.09
N GLU A 77 -8.44 4.67 -10.59
CA GLU A 77 -9.22 4.81 -11.82
C GLU A 77 -10.31 5.87 -11.70
N ASP A 78 -10.90 6.02 -10.50
CA ASP A 78 -11.96 6.98 -10.21
C ASP A 78 -11.44 8.36 -9.72
N ASP A 79 -10.12 8.62 -9.77
CA ASP A 79 -9.47 9.82 -9.19
C ASP A 79 -9.80 10.04 -7.70
N GLN A 80 -10.11 8.97 -6.96
CA GLN A 80 -10.47 9.00 -5.54
C GLN A 80 -9.40 8.42 -4.62
N TYR A 81 -8.20 8.22 -5.15
CA TYR A 81 -7.11 7.65 -4.37
C TYR A 81 -6.76 8.53 -3.16
N TYR A 82 -6.67 7.89 -2.00
CA TYR A 82 -6.37 8.57 -0.74
C TYR A 82 -4.95 8.24 -0.28
N TYR A 83 -4.05 9.21 -0.41
CA TYR A 83 -2.66 9.05 0.01
C TYR A 83 -2.51 8.96 1.53
N THR A 84 -1.79 7.93 1.97
CA THR A 84 -1.33 7.80 3.35
C THR A 84 -0.03 8.60 3.57
N PRO A 85 0.36 8.91 4.83
CA PRO A 85 1.65 9.53 5.12
C PRO A 85 2.85 8.71 4.64
N SER A 86 2.75 7.38 4.61
CA SER A 86 3.79 6.49 4.09
C SER A 86 3.99 6.69 2.59
N GLU A 87 2.91 6.77 1.84
CA GLU A 87 2.91 6.98 0.39
C GLU A 87 3.39 8.39 0.02
N ALA A 88 2.97 9.41 0.75
CA ALA A 88 3.48 10.76 0.58
C ALA A 88 5.02 10.83 0.78
N ARG A 89 5.54 10.09 1.77
CA ARG A 89 7.00 9.96 1.99
C ARG A 89 7.68 9.26 0.82
N THR A 90 7.08 8.18 0.29
CA THR A 90 7.62 7.44 -0.84
C THR A 90 7.63 8.31 -2.10
N ALA A 91 6.57 9.07 -2.36
CA ALA A 91 6.52 10.03 -3.47
C ALA A 91 7.65 11.06 -3.39
N LEU A 92 7.91 11.66 -2.20
CA LEU A 92 9.01 12.60 -2.02
C LEU A 92 10.37 11.96 -2.28
N ARG A 93 10.64 10.79 -1.70
CA ARG A 93 11.91 10.07 -1.87
C ARG A 93 12.16 9.69 -3.33
N SER A 94 11.10 9.45 -4.08
CA SER A 94 11.23 9.09 -5.50
C SER A 94 11.56 10.28 -6.41
N MET A 95 11.42 11.53 -5.95
CA MET A 95 11.62 12.74 -6.79
C MET A 95 13.04 12.91 -7.33
N ILE A 96 14.05 12.32 -6.69
CA ILE A 96 15.45 12.35 -7.13
C ILE A 96 15.80 11.28 -8.16
N TYR A 97 14.92 10.30 -8.39
CA TYR A 97 15.16 9.20 -9.31
C TYR A 97 14.51 9.45 -10.67
N THR A 98 15.16 9.00 -11.75
CA THR A 98 14.55 8.93 -13.07
C THR A 98 13.50 7.81 -13.13
N GLU A 99 12.67 7.81 -14.17
CA GLU A 99 11.66 6.75 -14.36
C GLU A 99 12.32 5.37 -14.56
N GLU A 100 13.47 5.32 -15.26
CA GLU A 100 14.22 4.10 -15.47
C GLU A 100 14.81 3.56 -14.15
N GLU A 101 15.34 4.44 -13.31
CA GLU A 101 15.87 4.07 -11.99
C GLU A 101 14.77 3.53 -11.08
N ILE A 102 13.59 4.16 -11.08
CA ILE A 102 12.43 3.68 -10.31
C ILE A 102 11.99 2.32 -10.80
N SER A 103 11.85 2.12 -12.11
CA SER A 103 11.48 0.83 -12.69
C SER A 103 12.45 -0.27 -12.29
N SER A 104 13.74 0.05 -12.13
CA SER A 104 14.76 -0.89 -11.65
C SER A 104 14.68 -1.18 -10.15
N LEU A 105 14.11 -0.26 -9.35
CA LEU A 105 13.97 -0.38 -7.90
C LEU A 105 12.69 -1.13 -7.50
N ILE A 106 11.63 -1.05 -8.31
CA ILE A 106 10.33 -1.70 -8.07
C ILE A 106 10.46 -3.24 -7.92
N GLY A 107 11.52 -3.85 -8.45
CA GLY A 107 11.79 -5.29 -8.28
C GLY A 107 12.62 -5.67 -7.06
N LYS A 108 13.15 -4.72 -6.30
CA LYS A 108 13.97 -4.97 -5.10
C LYS A 108 13.11 -4.82 -3.85
N LYS A 109 13.39 -5.61 -2.79
CA LYS A 109 12.69 -5.63 -1.49
C LYS A 109 12.85 -4.32 -0.69
N ASP A 110 12.72 -3.19 -1.33
CA ASP A 110 12.84 -1.87 -0.71
C ASP A 110 11.46 -1.33 -0.29
N ASP A 111 11.42 -0.26 0.49
CA ASP A 111 10.18 0.38 0.98
C ASP A 111 9.20 0.73 -0.13
N LEU A 112 9.67 0.97 -1.36
CA LEU A 112 8.87 1.21 -2.56
C LEU A 112 7.99 0.01 -2.95
N SER A 113 8.46 -1.23 -2.71
CA SER A 113 7.70 -2.45 -3.07
C SER A 113 6.54 -2.75 -2.12
N ARG A 114 6.44 -2.04 -1.00
CA ARG A 114 5.35 -2.17 -0.02
C ARG A 114 4.24 -1.14 -0.21
N CYS A 115 4.43 -0.20 -1.10
CA CYS A 115 3.55 0.92 -1.33
C CYS A 115 2.75 0.69 -2.61
N THR A 116 1.44 0.75 -2.54
CA THR A 116 0.52 0.67 -3.69
C THR A 116 0.78 1.77 -4.74
N ILE A 117 1.50 2.80 -4.34
CA ILE A 117 1.96 3.91 -5.21
C ILE A 117 3.00 3.46 -6.24
N ALA A 118 3.63 2.28 -6.09
CA ALA A 118 4.64 1.79 -7.02
C ALA A 118 4.11 1.68 -8.46
N ASP A 119 2.82 1.39 -8.62
CA ASP A 119 2.17 1.25 -9.92
C ASP A 119 1.86 2.61 -10.58
N ASN A 120 1.85 3.71 -9.82
CA ASN A 120 1.57 5.06 -10.34
C ASN A 120 2.41 6.15 -9.66
N ILE A 121 3.72 5.91 -9.59
CA ILE A 121 4.65 6.82 -8.92
C ILE A 121 4.71 8.21 -9.58
N VAL A 122 4.45 8.29 -10.89
CA VAL A 122 4.47 9.56 -11.63
C VAL A 122 3.33 10.47 -11.15
N SER A 123 2.11 9.94 -11.06
CA SER A 123 0.96 10.69 -10.52
C SER A 123 1.19 11.11 -9.08
N ALA A 124 1.71 10.22 -8.25
CA ALA A 124 2.01 10.53 -6.86
C ALA A 124 3.08 11.64 -6.70
N ARG A 125 4.07 11.70 -7.59
CA ARG A 125 5.05 12.80 -7.64
C ARG A 125 4.39 14.13 -7.97
N LEU A 126 3.52 14.16 -9.00
CA LEU A 126 2.80 15.36 -9.39
C LEU A 126 1.91 15.87 -8.26
N ASP A 127 1.19 14.96 -7.59
CA ASP A 127 0.35 15.31 -6.45
C ASP A 127 1.17 15.77 -5.24
N ALA A 128 2.33 15.14 -4.98
CA ALA A 128 3.24 15.58 -3.92
C ALA A 128 3.84 16.96 -4.24
N GLU A 129 4.21 17.25 -5.49
CA GLU A 129 4.68 18.57 -5.90
C GLU A 129 3.58 19.64 -5.72
N ALA A 130 2.35 19.34 -6.16
CA ALA A 130 1.21 20.21 -5.93
C ALA A 130 0.90 20.41 -4.45
N GLY A 131 1.02 19.32 -3.66
CA GLY A 131 0.86 19.35 -2.21
C GLY A 131 1.91 20.20 -1.51
N LEU A 132 3.19 20.08 -1.88
CA LEU A 132 4.28 20.91 -1.36
C LEU A 132 4.05 22.40 -1.54
N LYS A 133 3.49 22.81 -2.68
CA LYS A 133 3.15 24.24 -2.96
C LYS A 133 2.11 24.80 -2.00
N ARG A 134 1.28 23.95 -1.40
CA ARG A 134 0.22 24.30 -0.43
C ARG A 134 0.70 24.35 1.01
N LEU A 135 1.89 23.80 1.31
CA LEU A 135 2.47 23.80 2.65
C LEU A 135 3.15 25.13 2.99
N THR A 136 3.30 25.37 4.31
CA THR A 136 4.14 26.47 4.79
C THR A 136 5.59 26.29 4.36
N GLU A 137 6.34 27.37 4.19
CA GLU A 137 7.76 27.35 3.81
C GLU A 137 8.56 26.43 4.76
N ARG A 138 8.37 26.58 6.07
CA ARG A 138 9.03 25.75 7.08
C ARG A 138 8.82 24.24 6.86
N TYR A 139 7.61 23.81 6.53
CA TYR A 139 7.32 22.38 6.27
C TYR A 139 7.96 21.94 4.97
N ARG A 140 7.89 22.76 3.94
CA ARG A 140 8.49 22.48 2.63
C ARG A 140 10.00 22.29 2.73
N ASP A 141 10.69 23.19 3.44
CA ASP A 141 12.15 23.10 3.63
C ASP A 141 12.54 21.83 4.39
N VAL A 142 11.85 21.51 5.48
CA VAL A 142 12.10 20.29 6.25
C VAL A 142 11.86 19.05 5.40
N LEU A 143 10.77 18.99 4.62
CA LEU A 143 10.48 17.86 3.74
C LEU A 143 11.52 17.72 2.62
N THR A 144 11.91 18.83 1.99
CA THR A 144 12.94 18.82 0.96
C THR A 144 14.26 18.30 1.52
N ARG A 145 14.67 18.78 2.68
CA ARG A 145 15.94 18.40 3.30
C ARG A 145 15.94 16.92 3.73
N LEU A 146 14.91 16.47 4.44
CA LEU A 146 14.89 15.13 5.04
C LEU A 146 14.52 14.02 4.04
N TYR A 147 13.59 14.29 3.13
CA TYR A 147 13.01 13.23 2.30
C TYR A 147 13.36 13.31 0.82
N ILE A 148 13.57 14.49 0.26
CA ILE A 148 14.04 14.64 -1.12
C ILE A 148 15.56 14.52 -1.17
N LEU A 149 16.29 15.31 -0.36
CA LEU A 149 17.75 15.30 -0.35
C LEU A 149 18.34 14.18 0.54
N GLY A 150 17.53 13.49 1.36
CA GLY A 150 17.98 12.40 2.20
C GLY A 150 18.94 12.80 3.31
N LEU A 151 18.96 14.08 3.72
CA LEU A 151 19.87 14.56 4.76
C LEU A 151 19.37 14.16 6.15
N PRO A 152 20.25 13.88 7.11
CA PRO A 152 19.86 13.57 8.48
C PRO A 152 19.21 14.79 9.15
N ALA A 153 18.29 14.54 10.09
CA ALA A 153 17.73 15.61 10.91
C ALA A 153 18.83 16.25 11.77
N ALA A 154 18.80 17.57 11.90
CA ALA A 154 19.77 18.30 12.70
C ALA A 154 19.57 18.02 14.21
N ASP A 155 18.31 17.84 14.63
CA ASP A 155 17.91 17.54 15.99
C ASP A 155 16.55 16.82 16.04
N ASP A 156 16.14 16.42 17.25
CA ASP A 156 14.84 15.76 17.49
C ASP A 156 13.63 16.68 17.18
N ALA A 157 13.80 17.99 17.30
CA ALA A 157 12.71 18.94 17.02
C ALA A 157 12.45 19.01 15.52
N GLU A 158 13.48 18.99 14.69
CA GLU A 158 13.36 18.94 13.25
C GLU A 158 12.77 17.60 12.80
N LEU A 159 13.20 16.47 13.39
CA LEU A 159 12.64 15.15 13.10
C LEU A 159 11.14 15.11 13.37
N ARG A 160 10.70 15.61 14.52
CA ARG A 160 9.27 15.73 14.86
C ARG A 160 8.51 16.66 13.90
N THR A 161 9.16 17.73 13.46
CA THR A 161 8.60 18.64 12.46
C THR A 161 8.45 17.92 11.13
N GLY A 162 9.41 17.09 10.73
CA GLY A 162 9.35 16.25 9.53
C GLY A 162 8.16 15.29 9.54
N TYR A 163 7.88 14.62 10.65
CA TYR A 163 6.70 13.74 10.76
C TYR A 163 5.39 14.52 10.59
N ARG A 164 5.24 15.67 11.27
CA ARG A 164 4.06 16.53 11.12
C ARG A 164 3.91 17.09 9.71
N ALA A 165 5.02 17.39 9.06
CA ALA A 165 5.04 17.90 7.70
C ALA A 165 4.62 16.81 6.69
N ILE A 166 5.00 15.54 6.90
CA ILE A 166 4.51 14.40 6.09
C ILE A 166 3.00 14.23 6.23
N ASP A 167 2.47 14.30 7.46
CA ASP A 167 1.03 14.21 7.69
C ASP A 167 0.29 15.37 6.99
N ALA A 168 0.83 16.58 7.08
CA ALA A 168 0.28 17.75 6.38
C ALA A 168 0.36 17.61 4.84
N LEU A 169 1.43 17.00 4.33
CA LEU A 169 1.57 16.74 2.90
C LEU A 169 0.51 15.73 2.42
N ALA A 170 0.34 14.62 3.12
CA ALA A 170 -0.70 13.64 2.78
C ALA A 170 -2.08 14.28 2.73
N VAL A 171 -2.41 15.15 3.69
CA VAL A 171 -3.65 15.94 3.69
C VAL A 171 -3.74 16.87 2.47
N ALA A 172 -2.63 17.51 2.08
CA ALA A 172 -2.58 18.42 0.94
C ALA A 172 -2.72 17.67 -0.41
N MET A 173 -2.11 16.48 -0.53
CA MET A 173 -2.25 15.59 -1.68
C MET A 173 -3.71 15.11 -1.85
N ASN A 174 -4.40 14.85 -0.76
CA ASN A 174 -5.81 14.40 -0.74
C ASN A 174 -6.84 15.54 -0.87
N SER A 175 -6.41 16.75 -1.18
CA SER A 175 -7.33 17.90 -1.22
C SER A 175 -8.40 17.81 -2.31
N HIS A 176 -8.12 17.10 -3.40
CA HIS A 176 -9.07 16.85 -4.50
C HIS A 176 -10.21 15.92 -4.07
N VAL A 177 -9.92 14.89 -3.27
CA VAL A 177 -10.91 13.96 -2.73
C VAL A 177 -11.90 14.66 -1.78
N ARG A 178 -11.45 15.69 -1.07
CA ARG A 178 -12.29 16.48 -0.14
C ARG A 178 -13.16 17.52 -0.84
N ALA A 179 -12.75 18.01 -1.99
CA ALA A 179 -13.49 19.02 -2.75
C ALA A 179 -14.71 18.45 -3.48
N GLY A 180 -14.81 17.13 -3.64
CA GLY A 180 -15.90 16.42 -4.31
C GLY A 180 -17.01 15.91 -3.38
N ARG A 181 -17.02 16.31 -2.09
CA ARG A 181 -18.08 15.95 -1.13
C ARG A 181 -18.93 17.15 -0.75
#